data_069db92ad28853115e435b83c44213e2
#
_entry.id   069db92ad28853115e435b83c44213e2
#
_cell.length_a   1.000
_cell.length_b   1.000
_cell.length_c   1.000
_cell.angle_alpha   90.00
_cell.angle_beta   90.00
_cell.angle_gamma   90.00
#
_symmetry.space_group_name_H-M   'P 1'
#
loop_
_entity.id
_entity.type
_entity.pdbx_description
1 polymer ?
#
loop_
_entity_poly.entity_id
_entity_poly.type
_entity_poly.pdbx_seq_one_letter_code
_entity_poly.pdbx_strand_id
1 'polypeptide(L)'
;AETTKILNPEKIVLMPDMDAGCSLAASITAADVRAMREKHPGAPVVSYVNTSADVKAETDICCTSGNAVAVVESLGVKKVIFLPDQYLASYVASQTDVEIITWPGSCEVHERFTGDEIRDYKKAYDELSVIAHPECPPDVLEAADFVGSTAGMIDFVGKQSANKVLLVTECS
;
A
#
# COMPACT_ATOMS: atom_id res chain seq x y z
N ALA A 1 9.79 11.65 3.60
CA ALA A 1 10.16 13.00 4.06
C ALA A 1 9.09 14.04 3.71
N GLU A 2 8.60 14.12 2.46
CA GLU A 2 7.61 15.13 2.01
C GLU A 2 6.32 15.09 2.83
N THR A 3 5.72 13.92 3.02
CA THR A 3 4.51 13.75 3.86
C THR A 3 4.75 14.25 5.28
N THR A 4 5.91 13.93 5.86
CA THR A 4 6.28 14.42 7.21
C THR A 4 6.36 15.94 7.23
N LYS A 5 6.93 16.55 6.17
CA LYS A 5 7.05 18.01 6.06
C LYS A 5 5.70 18.70 5.86
N ILE A 6 4.81 18.10 5.05
CA ILE A 6 3.44 18.60 4.83
C ILE A 6 2.67 18.63 6.17
N LEU A 7 2.75 17.55 6.95
CA LEU A 7 2.05 17.43 8.23
C LEU A 7 2.68 18.26 9.35
N ASN A 8 3.94 18.66 9.20
CA ASN A 8 4.70 19.40 10.21
C ASN A 8 5.50 20.55 9.56
N PRO A 9 4.83 21.58 9.00
CA PRO A 9 5.50 22.62 8.22
C PRO A 9 6.56 23.40 9.01
N GLU A 10 6.38 23.53 10.34
CA GLU A 10 7.30 24.22 11.23
C GLU A 10 8.51 23.37 11.68
N LYS A 11 8.46 22.05 11.44
CA LYS A 11 9.55 21.16 11.88
C LYS A 11 10.66 21.07 10.84
N ILE A 12 11.88 20.87 11.32
CA ILE A 12 13.01 20.47 10.47
C ILE A 12 12.87 18.98 10.17
N VAL A 13 12.81 18.63 8.90
CA VAL A 13 12.80 17.24 8.42
C VAL A 13 14.14 16.98 7.77
N LEU A 14 14.88 16.03 8.30
CA LEU A 14 16.20 15.64 7.80
C LEU A 14 16.07 14.37 6.96
N MET A 15 16.82 14.33 5.86
CA MET A 15 17.01 13.12 5.04
C MET A 15 18.50 12.78 5.03
N PRO A 16 18.87 11.51 5.27
CA PRO A 16 20.26 11.08 5.18
C PRO A 16 20.86 11.23 3.77
N ASP A 17 20.01 11.04 2.75
CA ASP A 17 20.40 11.16 1.34
C ASP A 17 19.26 11.79 0.55
N MET A 18 19.56 12.88 -0.15
CA MET A 18 18.56 13.59 -0.97
C MET A 18 18.21 12.86 -2.26
N ASP A 19 19.08 11.93 -2.71
CA ASP A 19 18.84 11.08 -3.88
C ASP A 19 18.09 9.79 -3.53
N ALA A 20 17.81 9.56 -2.24
CA ALA A 20 16.97 8.43 -1.81
C ALA A 20 15.57 8.55 -2.40
N GLY A 21 15.13 7.50 -3.11
CA GLY A 21 13.86 7.43 -3.81
C GLY A 21 13.03 6.21 -3.43
N CYS A 22 11.80 6.19 -3.92
CA CYS A 22 10.89 5.05 -3.83
C CYS A 22 10.34 4.78 -5.23
N SER A 23 10.53 3.56 -5.74
CA SER A 23 10.06 3.16 -7.07
C SER A 23 8.55 3.34 -7.23
N LEU A 24 7.79 3.01 -6.19
CA LEU A 24 6.34 3.21 -6.17
C LEU A 24 5.98 4.70 -6.26
N ALA A 25 6.63 5.56 -5.47
CA ALA A 25 6.37 7.00 -5.53
C ALA A 25 6.75 7.62 -6.88
N ALA A 26 7.80 7.09 -7.54
CA ALA A 26 8.25 7.53 -8.85
C ALA A 26 7.40 6.99 -10.01
N SER A 27 6.51 6.04 -9.77
CA SER A 27 5.69 5.40 -10.81
C SER A 27 4.57 6.28 -11.36
N ILE A 28 4.29 7.41 -10.71
CA ILE A 28 3.18 8.32 -11.06
C ILE A 28 3.58 9.78 -10.87
N THR A 29 3.07 10.66 -11.72
CA THR A 29 3.26 12.10 -11.66
C THR A 29 1.94 12.85 -11.47
N ALA A 30 2.00 14.13 -11.09
CA ALA A 30 0.82 15.00 -11.01
C ALA A 30 0.07 15.10 -12.35
N ALA A 31 0.81 15.06 -13.48
CA ALA A 31 0.21 15.08 -14.82
C ALA A 31 -0.63 13.81 -15.08
N ASP A 32 -0.16 12.65 -14.62
CA ASP A 32 -0.88 11.38 -14.73
C ASP A 32 -2.17 11.41 -13.89
N VAL A 33 -2.12 11.99 -12.70
CA VAL A 33 -3.33 12.16 -11.86
C VAL A 33 -4.37 13.01 -12.58
N ARG A 34 -3.96 14.14 -13.18
CA ARG A 34 -4.87 14.98 -13.98
C ARG A 34 -5.47 14.21 -15.15
N ALA A 35 -4.66 13.44 -15.88
CA ALA A 35 -5.15 12.60 -16.98
C ALA A 35 -6.16 11.53 -16.50
N MET A 36 -5.93 10.93 -15.34
CA MET A 36 -6.88 9.99 -14.74
C MET A 36 -8.20 10.67 -14.36
N ARG A 37 -8.16 11.89 -13.82
CA ARG A 37 -9.37 12.69 -13.53
C ARG A 37 -10.17 13.01 -14.80
N GLU A 38 -9.50 13.38 -15.88
CA GLU A 38 -10.15 13.66 -17.18
C GLU A 38 -10.81 12.40 -17.76
N LYS A 39 -10.15 11.26 -17.64
CA LYS A 39 -10.65 9.95 -18.10
C LYS A 39 -11.81 9.43 -17.26
N HIS A 40 -11.86 9.76 -15.97
CA HIS A 40 -12.86 9.27 -15.04
C HIS A 40 -13.56 10.43 -14.29
N PRO A 41 -14.32 11.27 -14.99
CA PRO A 41 -14.91 12.47 -14.41
C PRO A 41 -15.85 12.13 -13.24
N GLY A 42 -15.70 12.89 -12.15
CA GLY A 42 -16.52 12.74 -10.94
C GLY A 42 -16.06 11.62 -9.99
N ALA A 43 -15.03 10.83 -10.33
CA ALA A 43 -14.43 9.89 -9.40
C ALA A 43 -13.39 10.61 -8.52
N PRO A 44 -13.55 10.59 -7.18
CA PRO A 44 -12.53 11.12 -6.29
C PRO A 44 -11.21 10.36 -6.41
N VAL A 45 -10.09 11.06 -6.19
CA VAL A 45 -8.75 10.48 -6.16
C VAL A 45 -8.33 10.21 -4.72
N VAL A 46 -8.09 8.94 -4.43
CA VAL A 46 -7.51 8.46 -3.18
C VAL A 46 -6.06 8.08 -3.46
N SER A 47 -5.11 8.70 -2.78
CA SER A 47 -3.70 8.36 -2.94
C SER A 47 -3.11 7.75 -1.68
N TYR A 48 -2.41 6.65 -1.86
CA TYR A 48 -1.53 6.12 -0.85
C TYR A 48 -0.44 7.14 -0.50
N VAL A 49 -0.06 7.23 0.77
CA VAL A 49 0.91 8.23 1.25
C VAL A 49 2.31 8.09 0.63
N ASN A 50 2.63 6.93 0.04
CA ASN A 50 3.88 6.70 -0.68
C ASN A 50 3.82 7.31 -2.09
N THR A 51 3.62 8.61 -2.16
CA THR A 51 3.57 9.45 -3.37
C THR A 51 4.29 10.76 -3.09
N SER A 52 4.66 11.49 -4.16
CA SER A 52 5.28 12.82 -4.06
C SER A 52 4.29 13.89 -3.57
N ALA A 53 4.82 15.02 -3.14
CA ALA A 53 4.00 16.19 -2.77
C ALA A 53 3.15 16.70 -3.94
N ASP A 54 3.71 16.68 -5.16
CA ASP A 54 3.01 17.10 -6.38
C ASP A 54 1.81 16.21 -6.69
N VAL A 55 1.94 14.89 -6.52
CA VAL A 55 0.83 13.93 -6.64
C VAL A 55 -0.23 14.20 -5.57
N LYS A 56 0.19 14.47 -4.33
CA LYS A 56 -0.72 14.80 -3.24
C LYS A 56 -1.51 16.10 -3.47
N ALA A 57 -0.91 17.06 -4.17
CA ALA A 57 -1.58 18.32 -4.52
C ALA A 57 -2.77 18.10 -5.50
N GLU A 58 -2.74 17.02 -6.28
CA GLU A 58 -3.81 16.64 -7.21
C GLU A 58 -4.78 15.59 -6.61
N THR A 59 -4.61 15.22 -5.34
CA THR A 59 -5.35 14.17 -4.65
C THR A 59 -6.46 14.77 -3.78
N ASP A 60 -7.64 14.12 -3.71
CA ASP A 60 -8.73 14.55 -2.84
C ASP A 60 -8.49 14.11 -1.40
N ILE A 61 -7.98 12.89 -1.19
CA ILE A 61 -7.66 12.35 0.14
C ILE A 61 -6.51 11.35 0.08
N CYS A 62 -5.66 11.36 1.10
CA CYS A 62 -4.59 10.38 1.25
C CYS A 62 -4.97 9.30 2.26
N CYS A 63 -4.42 8.09 2.04
CA CYS A 63 -4.58 6.97 2.96
C CYS A 63 -3.24 6.27 3.23
N THR A 64 -3.24 5.39 4.22
CA THR A 64 -2.21 4.38 4.46
C THR A 64 -2.78 2.99 4.17
N SER A 65 -1.93 1.96 4.10
CA SER A 65 -2.40 0.58 3.98
C SER A 65 -3.33 0.15 5.14
N GLY A 66 -3.17 0.77 6.32
CA GLY A 66 -3.98 0.46 7.48
C GLY A 66 -5.38 1.07 7.51
N ASN A 67 -5.65 2.11 6.70
CA ASN A 67 -6.95 2.79 6.69
C ASN A 67 -7.55 2.97 5.29
N ALA A 68 -6.95 2.36 4.27
CA ALA A 68 -7.35 2.55 2.87
C ALA A 68 -8.83 2.20 2.63
N VAL A 69 -9.29 1.04 3.13
CA VAL A 69 -10.69 0.61 3.01
C VAL A 69 -11.62 1.63 3.67
N ALA A 70 -11.36 2.00 4.91
CA ALA A 70 -12.18 2.96 5.65
C ALA A 70 -12.23 4.33 4.98
N VAL A 71 -11.10 4.79 4.40
CA VAL A 71 -11.04 6.05 3.63
C VAL A 71 -11.92 5.96 2.38
N VAL A 72 -11.80 4.88 1.59
CA VAL A 72 -12.61 4.67 0.39
C VAL A 72 -14.11 4.65 0.72
N GLU A 73 -14.51 3.90 1.73
CA GLU A 73 -15.90 3.80 2.17
C GLU A 73 -16.46 5.12 2.70
N SER A 74 -15.62 5.91 3.40
CA SER A 74 -16.03 7.20 3.97
C SER A 74 -16.46 8.24 2.93
N LEU A 75 -16.03 8.06 1.66
CA LEU A 75 -16.39 8.98 0.58
C LEU A 75 -17.84 8.81 0.11
N GLY A 76 -18.49 7.70 0.42
CA GLY A 76 -19.91 7.45 0.09
C GLY A 76 -20.21 7.45 -1.42
N VAL A 77 -19.22 7.15 -2.25
CA VAL A 77 -19.30 7.13 -3.71
C VAL A 77 -19.26 5.71 -4.25
N LYS A 78 -19.70 5.53 -5.51
CA LYS A 78 -19.71 4.19 -6.14
C LYS A 78 -18.36 3.79 -6.74
N LYS A 79 -17.49 4.76 -7.02
CA LYS A 79 -16.19 4.52 -7.61
C LYS A 79 -15.18 5.57 -7.18
N VAL A 80 -13.90 5.16 -7.10
CA VAL A 80 -12.76 6.02 -6.80
C VAL A 80 -11.59 5.68 -7.71
N ILE A 81 -10.70 6.65 -7.93
CA ILE A 81 -9.37 6.42 -8.50
C ILE A 81 -8.43 6.17 -7.33
N PHE A 82 -7.76 5.02 -7.29
CA PHE A 82 -6.84 4.64 -6.22
C PHE A 82 -5.41 4.56 -6.75
N LEU A 83 -4.51 5.31 -6.15
CA LEU A 83 -3.15 5.54 -6.64
C LEU A 83 -2.11 5.29 -5.54
N PRO A 84 -0.88 4.93 -5.87
CA PRO A 84 -0.41 4.46 -7.17
C PRO A 84 -0.26 2.93 -7.24
N ASP A 85 -0.40 2.19 -6.11
CA ASP A 85 -0.12 0.76 -6.00
C ASP A 85 -1.30 -0.10 -6.45
N GLN A 86 -1.06 -0.92 -7.49
CA GLN A 86 -2.09 -1.79 -8.05
C GLN A 86 -2.48 -2.96 -7.13
N TYR A 87 -1.54 -3.47 -6.34
CA TYR A 87 -1.79 -4.60 -5.44
C TYR A 87 -2.57 -4.15 -4.21
N LEU A 88 -2.16 -3.03 -3.59
CA LEU A 88 -2.95 -2.41 -2.52
C LEU A 88 -4.35 -2.04 -3.02
N ALA A 89 -4.47 -1.50 -4.24
CA ALA A 89 -5.77 -1.21 -4.86
C ALA A 89 -6.62 -2.47 -5.02
N SER A 90 -6.03 -3.58 -5.47
CA SER A 90 -6.71 -4.87 -5.61
C SER A 90 -7.14 -5.43 -4.25
N TYR A 91 -6.29 -5.31 -3.24
CA TYR A 91 -6.64 -5.67 -1.86
C TYR A 91 -7.82 -4.84 -1.35
N VAL A 92 -7.80 -3.52 -1.53
CA VAL A 92 -8.93 -2.65 -1.16
C VAL A 92 -10.20 -3.05 -1.90
N ALA A 93 -10.12 -3.30 -3.21
CA ALA A 93 -11.25 -3.74 -4.02
C ALA A 93 -11.88 -5.05 -3.52
N SER A 94 -11.07 -5.95 -2.94
CA SER A 94 -11.58 -7.21 -2.35
C SER A 94 -12.32 -7.01 -1.02
N GLN A 95 -12.22 -5.82 -0.41
CA GLN A 95 -12.77 -5.51 0.92
C GLN A 95 -13.95 -4.54 0.89
N THR A 96 -14.34 -4.03 -0.27
CA THR A 96 -15.41 -3.04 -0.42
C THR A 96 -16.20 -3.26 -1.70
N ASP A 97 -17.45 -2.78 -1.74
CA ASP A 97 -18.28 -2.77 -2.96
C ASP A 97 -18.01 -1.55 -3.86
N VAL A 98 -17.11 -0.65 -3.48
CA VAL A 98 -16.73 0.52 -4.28
C VAL A 98 -15.86 0.09 -5.46
N GLU A 99 -16.19 0.53 -6.66
CA GLU A 99 -15.37 0.31 -7.86
C GLU A 99 -14.03 1.03 -7.71
N ILE A 100 -12.93 0.28 -7.78
CA ILE A 100 -11.58 0.82 -7.67
C ILE A 100 -10.95 0.92 -9.05
N ILE A 101 -10.70 2.14 -9.51
CA ILE A 101 -9.95 2.43 -10.74
C ILE A 101 -8.48 2.53 -10.35
N THR A 102 -7.65 1.63 -10.86
CA THR A 102 -6.25 1.50 -10.45
C THR A 102 -5.28 2.20 -11.41
N TRP A 103 -4.08 2.47 -10.92
CA TRP A 103 -2.88 2.81 -11.67
C TRP A 103 -1.93 1.60 -11.68
N PRO A 104 -1.18 1.31 -12.76
CA PRO A 104 -0.31 0.13 -12.85
C PRO A 104 1.06 0.34 -12.18
N GLY A 105 1.10 1.00 -11.03
CA GLY A 105 2.30 1.12 -10.20
C GLY A 105 2.41 -0.01 -9.19
N SER A 106 3.64 -0.35 -8.80
CA SER A 106 3.92 -1.39 -7.80
C SER A 106 5.18 -1.05 -7.00
N CYS A 107 5.28 -1.60 -5.80
CA CYS A 107 6.51 -1.58 -5.03
C CYS A 107 7.42 -2.71 -5.54
N GLU A 108 8.59 -2.35 -6.11
CA GLU A 108 9.52 -3.33 -6.68
C GLU A 108 10.02 -4.38 -5.69
N VAL A 109 9.99 -4.09 -4.38
CA VAL A 109 10.39 -5.03 -3.33
C VAL A 109 9.29 -6.05 -3.11
N HIS A 110 8.05 -5.59 -2.88
CA HIS A 110 6.91 -6.48 -2.65
C HIS A 110 6.58 -7.34 -3.88
N GLU A 111 6.75 -6.81 -5.08
CA GLU A 111 6.48 -7.53 -6.35
C GLU A 111 7.43 -8.71 -6.60
N ARG A 112 8.57 -8.77 -5.91
CA ARG A 112 9.54 -9.88 -6.05
C ARG A 112 9.15 -11.14 -5.29
N PHE A 113 8.28 -11.06 -4.30
CA PHE A 113 7.82 -12.23 -3.55
C PHE A 113 6.81 -13.04 -4.39
N THR A 114 6.83 -14.34 -4.22
CA THR A 114 5.92 -15.27 -4.90
C THR A 114 5.19 -16.18 -3.92
N GLY A 115 3.96 -16.56 -4.24
CA GLY A 115 3.20 -17.48 -3.44
C GLY A 115 3.85 -18.87 -3.32
N ASP A 116 4.62 -19.30 -4.35
CA ASP A 116 5.35 -20.57 -4.31
C ASP A 116 6.46 -20.55 -3.25
N GLU A 117 7.25 -19.47 -3.18
CA GLU A 117 8.25 -19.29 -2.14
C GLU A 117 7.62 -19.35 -0.73
N ILE A 118 6.48 -18.68 -0.54
CA ILE A 118 5.77 -18.72 0.75
C ILE A 118 5.32 -20.15 1.09
N ARG A 119 4.78 -20.87 0.14
CA ARG A 119 4.37 -22.28 0.33
C ARG A 119 5.56 -23.18 0.65
N ASP A 120 6.72 -22.95 0.05
CA ASP A 120 7.93 -23.72 0.33
C ASP A 120 8.49 -23.42 1.72
N TYR A 121 8.46 -22.15 2.19
CA TYR A 121 8.77 -21.84 3.58
C TYR A 121 7.83 -22.54 4.56
N LYS A 122 6.53 -22.56 4.30
CA LYS A 122 5.56 -23.27 5.16
C LYS A 122 5.78 -24.78 5.21
N LYS A 123 6.28 -25.40 4.13
CA LYS A 123 6.68 -26.81 4.12
C LYS A 123 7.98 -27.07 4.89
N ALA A 124 8.92 -26.13 4.83
CA ALA A 124 10.24 -26.26 5.45
C ALA A 124 10.23 -26.02 6.97
N TYR A 125 9.28 -25.25 7.48
CA TYR A 125 9.23 -24.85 8.88
C TYR A 125 7.87 -25.12 9.50
N ASP A 126 7.82 -26.07 10.42
CA ASP A 126 6.61 -26.34 11.21
C ASP A 126 6.24 -25.12 12.08
N GLU A 127 4.94 -24.90 12.26
CA GLU A 127 4.38 -23.81 13.07
C GLU A 127 4.82 -22.41 12.61
N LEU A 128 5.09 -22.24 11.32
CA LEU A 128 5.42 -20.95 10.72
C LEU A 128 4.13 -20.16 10.45
N SER A 129 4.02 -18.97 11.03
CA SER A 129 3.00 -17.99 10.69
C SER A 129 3.55 -17.00 9.67
N VAL A 130 2.89 -16.85 8.54
CA VAL A 130 3.28 -15.95 7.45
C VAL A 130 2.38 -14.72 7.45
N ILE A 131 3.00 -13.55 7.47
CA ILE A 131 2.32 -12.25 7.52
C ILE A 131 2.78 -11.42 6.34
N ALA A 132 1.86 -10.98 5.48
CA ALA A 132 2.18 -10.24 4.27
C ALA A 132 1.59 -8.81 4.27
N HIS A 133 2.31 -7.89 3.64
CA HIS A 133 1.82 -6.55 3.38
C HIS A 133 0.88 -6.56 2.17
N PRO A 134 -0.22 -5.76 2.15
CA PRO A 134 -1.18 -5.75 1.05
C PRO A 134 -0.64 -5.18 -0.28
N GLU A 135 0.59 -4.67 -0.32
CA GLU A 135 1.32 -4.35 -1.56
C GLU A 135 1.96 -5.59 -2.23
N CYS A 136 1.86 -6.77 -1.61
CA CYS A 136 2.34 -8.01 -2.23
C CYS A 136 1.37 -8.50 -3.32
N PRO A 137 1.87 -9.28 -4.30
CA PRO A 137 1.04 -9.93 -5.31
C PRO A 137 -0.06 -10.81 -4.70
N PRO A 138 -1.20 -11.01 -5.41
CA PRO A 138 -2.34 -11.77 -4.89
C PRO A 138 -2.00 -13.20 -4.44
N ASP A 139 -1.13 -13.90 -5.16
CA ASP A 139 -0.71 -15.28 -4.84
C ASP A 139 0.09 -15.37 -3.53
N VAL A 140 0.81 -14.29 -3.17
CA VAL A 140 1.49 -14.14 -1.87
C VAL A 140 0.45 -13.92 -0.78
N LEU A 141 -0.53 -13.03 -1.02
CA LEU A 141 -1.59 -12.74 -0.06
C LEU A 141 -2.45 -13.98 0.23
N GLU A 142 -2.76 -14.79 -0.80
CA GLU A 142 -3.47 -16.07 -0.65
C GLU A 142 -2.69 -17.11 0.17
N ALA A 143 -1.36 -17.10 0.09
CA ALA A 143 -0.49 -18.00 0.82
C ALA A 143 -0.20 -17.55 2.27
N ALA A 144 -0.48 -16.28 2.61
CA ALA A 144 -0.26 -15.71 3.93
C ALA A 144 -1.36 -16.14 4.93
N ASP A 145 -0.99 -16.18 6.22
CA ASP A 145 -1.95 -16.43 7.31
C ASP A 145 -2.60 -15.12 7.81
N PHE A 146 -1.94 -14.00 7.56
CA PHE A 146 -2.47 -12.67 7.85
C PHE A 146 -1.98 -11.67 6.80
N VAL A 147 -2.88 -10.78 6.40
CA VAL A 147 -2.58 -9.65 5.52
C VAL A 147 -2.94 -8.35 6.24
N GLY A 148 -2.00 -7.44 6.32
CA GLY A 148 -2.25 -6.15 6.97
C GLY A 148 -1.11 -5.16 6.85
N SER A 149 -1.40 -3.92 7.28
CA SER A 149 -0.39 -2.86 7.38
C SER A 149 0.69 -3.21 8.40
N THR A 150 1.80 -2.47 8.39
CA THR A 150 2.88 -2.62 9.38
C THR A 150 2.35 -2.58 10.82
N ALA A 151 1.44 -1.66 11.15
CA ALA A 151 0.80 -1.61 12.47
C ALA A 151 -0.04 -2.86 12.75
N GLY A 152 -0.82 -3.31 11.76
CA GLY A 152 -1.59 -4.55 11.85
C GLY A 152 -0.71 -5.78 12.04
N MET A 153 0.44 -5.85 11.38
CA MET A 153 1.43 -6.92 11.56
C MET A 153 1.98 -6.95 12.99
N ILE A 154 2.33 -5.79 13.55
CA ILE A 154 2.83 -5.67 14.94
C ILE A 154 1.77 -6.18 15.91
N ASP A 155 0.52 -5.73 15.74
CA ASP A 155 -0.60 -6.17 16.59
C ASP A 155 -0.88 -7.67 16.47
N PHE A 156 -0.78 -8.21 15.26
CA PHE A 156 -0.98 -9.64 15.02
C PHE A 156 0.10 -10.46 15.70
N VAL A 157 1.38 -10.12 15.53
CA VAL A 157 2.50 -10.81 16.19
C VAL A 157 2.37 -10.75 17.71
N GLY A 158 1.99 -9.60 18.26
CA GLY A 158 1.81 -9.42 19.70
C GLY A 158 0.70 -10.28 20.32
N LYS A 159 -0.25 -10.75 19.51
CA LYS A 159 -1.38 -11.62 19.93
C LYS A 159 -1.17 -13.10 19.62
N GLN A 160 -0.14 -13.44 18.87
CA GLN A 160 0.16 -14.78 18.43
C GLN A 160 0.97 -15.57 19.47
N SER A 161 0.73 -16.88 19.48
CA SER A 161 1.58 -17.85 20.20
C SER A 161 2.54 -18.59 19.27
N ALA A 162 2.63 -18.21 17.99
CA ALA A 162 3.51 -18.86 17.03
C ALA A 162 4.98 -18.66 17.40
N ASN A 163 5.74 -19.73 17.38
CA ASN A 163 7.17 -19.70 17.69
C ASN A 163 8.03 -19.11 16.56
N LYS A 164 7.48 -19.06 15.33
CA LYS A 164 8.14 -18.59 14.13
C LYS A 164 7.19 -17.71 13.32
N VAL A 165 7.71 -16.57 12.87
CA VAL A 165 6.98 -15.64 12.02
C VAL A 165 7.83 -15.29 10.81
N LEU A 166 7.24 -15.39 9.62
CA LEU A 166 7.82 -14.87 8.38
C LEU A 166 7.11 -13.55 8.03
N LEU A 167 7.86 -12.46 8.02
CA LEU A 167 7.37 -11.15 7.57
C LEU A 167 7.66 -11.00 6.08
N VAL A 168 6.62 -10.81 5.28
CA VAL A 168 6.70 -10.61 3.83
C VAL A 168 6.38 -9.15 3.54
N THR A 169 7.40 -8.33 3.64
CA THR A 169 7.35 -6.88 3.41
C THR A 169 8.74 -6.34 3.15
N GLU A 170 8.86 -5.07 2.77
CA GLU A 170 10.17 -4.43 2.67
C GLU A 170 10.82 -4.27 4.05
N CYS A 171 12.15 -4.39 4.07
CA CYS A 171 12.97 -4.06 5.24
C CYS A 171 13.50 -2.64 5.06
N SER A 172 12.91 -1.69 5.74
CA SER A 172 13.37 -0.29 5.80
C SER A 172 14.02 0.02 7.13
#